data_9de9bb812137c8eb969faf7800421893
#
_entry.id   9de9bb812137c8eb969faf7800421893
#
_cell.length_a   1.000
_cell.length_b   1.000
_cell.length_c   1.000
_cell.angle_alpha   90.00
_cell.angle_beta   90.00
_cell.angle_gamma   90.00
#
_symmetry.space_group_name_H-M   'P 1'
#
loop_
_entity.id
_entity.type
_entity.pdbx_description
1 polymer ?
#
loop_
_entity_poly.entity_id
_entity_poly.type
_entity_poly.pdbx_seq_one_letter_code
_entity_poly.pdbx_strand_id
1 'polypeptide(L)'
;MKRKIKTYGGYFEAFMDTLKEKEQEKIQYGLLLLKTQGRLSKKFVRSIRDGLYELRTEYNGNIYRVFFIFDNGDIVVLFNGFQKKKKKTPISEIN
;
A
#
# COMPACT_ATOMS: atom_id res chain seq x y z
N MET A 1 -14.24 11.02 10.19
CA MET A 1 -12.98 11.78 10.08
C MET A 1 -12.36 11.51 8.73
N LYS A 2 -11.97 12.56 8.03
CA LYS A 2 -11.30 12.41 6.76
C LYS A 2 -9.87 12.85 6.85
N ARG A 3 -8.99 12.05 6.29
CA ARG A 3 -7.58 12.38 6.18
C ARG A 3 -7.27 12.76 4.76
N LYS A 4 -6.31 13.64 4.59
CA LYS A 4 -5.81 13.93 3.26
C LYS A 4 -4.71 12.94 2.90
N ILE A 5 -4.58 12.66 1.63
CA ILE A 5 -3.52 11.77 1.16
C ILE A 5 -2.55 12.61 0.34
N LYS A 6 -1.30 12.54 0.73
CA LYS A 6 -0.21 13.23 0.04
C LYS A 6 0.78 12.19 -0.44
N THR A 7 1.52 12.50 -1.47
CA THR A 7 2.55 11.60 -1.96
C THR A 7 3.89 12.31 -1.91
N TYR A 8 4.94 11.53 -1.87
CA TYR A 8 6.28 12.06 -1.76
C TYR A 8 7.10 11.63 -2.97
N GLY A 9 7.67 12.62 -3.66
CA GLY A 9 8.65 12.35 -4.70
C GLY A 9 8.15 11.72 -5.98
N GLY A 10 6.86 11.50 -6.12
CA GLY A 10 6.30 10.92 -7.34
C GLY A 10 6.49 9.41 -7.47
N TYR A 11 7.07 8.78 -6.48
CA TYR A 11 7.31 7.32 -6.56
C TYR A 11 6.03 6.52 -6.62
N PHE A 12 5.03 6.94 -5.86
CA PHE A 12 3.77 6.23 -5.85
C PHE A 12 3.06 6.34 -7.17
N GLU A 13 3.05 7.52 -7.75
CA GLU A 13 2.40 7.73 -9.05
C GLU A 13 3.07 6.92 -10.13
N ALA A 14 4.39 6.87 -10.11
CA ALA A 14 5.13 6.08 -11.09
C ALA A 14 4.80 4.60 -10.96
N PHE A 15 4.69 4.13 -9.72
CA PHE A 15 4.31 2.74 -9.48
C PHE A 15 2.91 2.46 -10.00
N MET A 16 1.95 3.34 -9.71
CA MET A 16 0.58 3.15 -10.17
C MET A 16 0.50 3.08 -11.68
N ASP A 17 1.33 3.86 -12.36
CA ASP A 17 1.34 3.86 -13.83
C ASP A 17 1.78 2.53 -14.42
N THR A 18 2.46 1.69 -13.65
CA THR A 18 2.87 0.39 -14.13
C THR A 18 1.78 -0.66 -13.97
N LEU A 19 0.68 -0.32 -13.35
CA LEU A 19 -0.37 -1.28 -12.99
C LEU A 19 -1.54 -1.20 -13.93
N LYS A 20 -2.26 -2.31 -14.03
CA LYS A 20 -3.49 -2.36 -14.79
C LYS A 20 -4.59 -1.66 -14.00
N GLU A 21 -5.64 -1.27 -14.71
CA GLU A 21 -6.74 -0.53 -14.11
C GLU A 21 -7.32 -1.21 -12.87
N LYS A 22 -7.54 -2.51 -12.95
CA LYS A 22 -8.12 -3.25 -11.82
C LYS A 22 -7.19 -3.25 -10.61
N GLU A 23 -5.89 -3.33 -10.86
CA GLU A 23 -4.91 -3.28 -9.78
C GLU A 23 -4.90 -1.91 -9.13
N GLN A 24 -4.95 -0.86 -9.95
CA GLN A 24 -5.02 0.50 -9.44
C GLN A 24 -6.25 0.70 -8.59
N GLU A 25 -7.39 0.19 -9.04
CA GLU A 25 -8.64 0.31 -8.29
C GLU A 25 -8.53 -0.31 -6.91
N LYS A 26 -7.89 -1.46 -6.82
CA LYS A 26 -7.75 -2.13 -5.52
C LYS A 26 -6.92 -1.30 -4.55
N ILE A 27 -5.82 -0.75 -5.04
CA ILE A 27 -4.95 0.07 -4.20
C ILE A 27 -5.67 1.35 -3.80
N GLN A 28 -6.35 1.97 -4.74
CA GLN A 28 -7.10 3.20 -4.46
C GLN A 28 -8.21 2.95 -3.45
N TYR A 29 -8.85 1.80 -3.54
CA TYR A 29 -9.89 1.46 -2.58
C TYR A 29 -9.31 1.32 -1.17
N GLY A 30 -8.14 0.66 -1.06
CA GLY A 30 -7.47 0.55 0.23
C GLY A 30 -7.11 1.90 0.81
N LEU A 31 -6.62 2.80 -0.03
CA LEU A 31 -6.30 4.15 0.41
C LEU A 31 -7.57 4.92 0.81
N LEU A 32 -8.66 4.71 0.08
CA LEU A 32 -9.92 5.34 0.43
C LEU A 32 -10.40 4.89 1.81
N LEU A 33 -10.31 3.60 2.10
CA LEU A 33 -10.69 3.10 3.42
C LEU A 33 -9.81 3.72 4.50
N LEU A 34 -8.52 3.79 4.24
CA LEU A 34 -7.58 4.38 5.19
C LEU A 34 -7.89 5.85 5.42
N LYS A 35 -8.31 6.54 4.36
CA LYS A 35 -8.62 7.95 4.41
C LYS A 35 -9.87 8.23 5.22
N THR A 36 -10.87 7.35 5.12
CA THR A 36 -12.18 7.62 5.70
C THR A 36 -12.44 6.91 7.02
N GLN A 37 -11.72 5.82 7.29
CA GLN A 37 -11.91 5.06 8.52
C GLN A 37 -10.76 5.31 9.48
N GLY A 38 -11.08 5.40 10.75
CA GLY A 38 -10.06 5.68 11.75
C GLY A 38 -9.10 4.53 11.95
N ARG A 39 -9.58 3.31 11.72
CA ARG A 39 -8.77 2.12 11.97
C ARG A 39 -9.13 1.03 10.99
N LEU A 40 -8.11 0.38 10.45
CA LEU A 40 -8.29 -0.79 9.61
C LEU A 40 -7.67 -1.98 10.32
N SER A 41 -8.13 -3.17 9.95
CA SER A 41 -7.60 -4.39 10.56
C SER A 41 -6.14 -4.60 10.16
N LYS A 42 -5.45 -5.40 10.96
CA LYS A 42 -4.05 -5.73 10.67
C LYS A 42 -3.87 -6.44 9.34
N LYS A 43 -4.94 -6.98 8.82
CA LYS A 43 -4.90 -7.62 7.52
C LYS A 43 -4.57 -6.62 6.42
N PHE A 44 -5.01 -5.38 6.59
CA PHE A 44 -4.80 -4.34 5.58
C PHE A 44 -3.69 -3.37 5.94
N VAL A 45 -3.56 -3.03 7.22
CA VAL A 45 -2.59 -2.04 7.65
C VAL A 45 -1.75 -2.62 8.77
N ARG A 46 -0.43 -2.53 8.62
CA ARG A 46 0.50 -3.04 9.60
C ARG A 46 1.52 -1.97 9.97
N SER A 47 1.89 -1.95 11.24
CA SER A 47 2.99 -1.12 11.69
C SER A 47 4.29 -1.85 11.37
N ILE A 48 5.18 -1.18 10.66
CA ILE A 48 6.46 -1.76 10.31
C ILE A 48 7.49 -1.42 11.40
N ARG A 49 7.58 -0.14 11.72
CA ARG A 49 8.45 0.35 12.79
C ARG A 49 7.98 1.77 13.12
N ASP A 50 8.64 2.41 14.01
CA ASP A 50 8.30 3.73 14.55
C ASP A 50 7.62 4.66 13.54
N GLY A 51 6.31 4.66 13.56
CA GLY A 51 5.54 5.57 12.72
C GLY A 51 5.45 5.21 11.25
N LEU A 52 6.10 4.14 10.83
CA LEU A 52 6.03 3.70 9.43
C LEU A 52 5.02 2.56 9.33
N TYR A 53 4.10 2.69 8.39
CA TYR A 53 3.02 1.73 8.19
C TYR A 53 3.02 1.19 6.77
N GLU A 54 2.40 0.04 6.62
CA GLU A 54 2.26 -0.62 5.34
C GLU A 54 0.78 -0.88 5.09
N LEU A 55 0.30 -0.44 3.93
CA LEU A 55 -1.03 -0.80 3.45
C LEU A 55 -0.86 -1.95 2.46
N ARG A 56 -1.56 -3.04 2.70
CA ARG A 56 -1.48 -4.23 1.85
C ARG A 56 -2.79 -4.41 1.11
N THR A 57 -2.69 -4.65 -0.18
CA THR A 57 -3.84 -5.01 -0.99
C THR A 57 -3.51 -6.24 -1.79
N GLU A 58 -4.51 -7.05 -2.08
CA GLU A 58 -4.34 -8.26 -2.86
C GLU A 58 -5.25 -8.21 -4.07
N TYR A 59 -4.73 -8.66 -5.19
CA TYR A 59 -5.53 -8.80 -6.39
C TYR A 59 -4.90 -9.85 -7.28
N ASN A 60 -5.71 -10.83 -7.64
CA ASN A 60 -5.32 -11.86 -8.61
C ASN A 60 -4.01 -12.57 -8.24
N GLY A 61 -3.86 -12.90 -6.96
CA GLY A 61 -2.69 -13.63 -6.48
C GLY A 61 -1.47 -12.78 -6.21
N ASN A 62 -1.56 -11.49 -6.42
CA ASN A 62 -0.46 -10.59 -6.14
C ASN A 62 -0.74 -9.76 -4.90
N ILE A 63 0.32 -9.37 -4.21
CA ILE A 63 0.21 -8.51 -3.03
C ILE A 63 0.93 -7.22 -3.36
N TYR A 64 0.24 -6.11 -3.14
CA TYR A 64 0.78 -4.78 -3.38
C TYR A 64 0.94 -4.09 -2.04
N ARG A 65 2.09 -3.47 -1.84
CA ARG A 65 2.40 -2.82 -0.57
C ARG A 65 2.64 -1.35 -0.82
N VAL A 66 2.04 -0.53 0.03
CA VAL A 66 2.21 0.92 -0.02
C VAL A 66 2.66 1.36 1.36
N PHE A 67 3.80 2.01 1.44
CA PHE A 67 4.35 2.46 2.72
C PHE A 67 4.00 3.91 2.95
N PHE A 68 3.57 4.21 4.15
CA PHE A 68 3.11 5.55 4.46
C PHE A 68 3.37 5.89 5.92
N ILE A 69 3.31 7.20 6.21
CA ILE A 69 3.37 7.70 7.58
C ILE A 69 2.16 8.60 7.79
N PHE A 70 1.88 8.90 9.04
CA PHE A 70 0.89 9.92 9.39
C PHE A 70 1.63 11.20 9.73
N ASP A 71 1.14 12.31 9.19
CA ASP A 71 1.71 13.62 9.46
C ASP A 71 0.56 14.55 9.79
N ASN A 72 0.42 14.91 11.08
CA ASN A 72 -0.68 15.73 11.56
C ASN A 72 -2.04 15.16 11.15
N GLY A 73 -2.14 13.83 11.19
CA GLY A 73 -3.38 13.15 10.86
C GLY A 73 -3.56 12.87 9.38
N ASP A 74 -2.73 13.45 8.52
CA ASP A 74 -2.78 13.16 7.10
C ASP A 74 -1.93 11.94 6.79
N ILE A 75 -2.25 11.28 5.68
CA ILE A 75 -1.52 10.13 5.21
C ILE A 75 -0.50 10.61 4.19
N VAL A 76 0.76 10.31 4.44
CA VAL A 76 1.83 10.66 3.51
C VAL A 76 2.41 9.37 2.95
N VAL A 77 2.13 9.13 1.68
CA VAL A 77 2.63 7.94 1.00
C VAL A 77 4.07 8.20 0.59
N LEU A 78 4.99 7.43 1.15
CA LEU A 78 6.40 7.63 0.90
C LEU A 78 6.84 6.92 -0.38
N PHE A 79 6.50 5.67 -0.49
CA PHE A 79 6.88 4.90 -1.64
C PHE A 79 6.06 3.62 -1.65
N ASN A 80 6.09 2.95 -2.80
CA ASN A 80 5.48 1.64 -2.92
C ASN A 80 6.49 0.59 -2.53
N GLY A 81 5.97 -0.52 -2.02
CA GLY A 81 6.80 -1.68 -1.84
C GLY A 81 6.79 -2.51 -3.10
N PHE A 82 7.39 -3.66 -3.00
CA PHE A 82 7.41 -4.56 -4.14
C PHE A 82 6.03 -5.12 -4.39
N GLN A 83 5.74 -5.36 -5.65
CA GLN A 83 4.66 -6.24 -5.99
C GLN A 83 5.14 -7.64 -5.65
N LYS A 84 4.42 -8.31 -4.77
CA LYS A 84 4.82 -9.62 -4.34
C LYS A 84 3.72 -10.61 -4.65
N LYS A 85 4.09 -11.69 -5.31
CA LYS A 85 3.12 -12.72 -5.62
C LYS A 85 2.72 -13.43 -4.35
N LYS A 86 1.44 -13.76 -4.27
CA LYS A 86 0.91 -14.46 -3.11
C LYS A 86 1.46 -15.86 -3.00
N LYS A 87 1.72 -16.48 -4.13
CA LYS A 87 2.28 -17.81 -4.14
C LYS A 87 3.63 -17.80 -3.48
N LYS A 88 3.96 -18.92 -2.85
CA LYS A 88 5.26 -19.02 -2.25
C LYS A 88 6.34 -18.88 -3.32
N THR A 89 7.48 -18.42 -2.89
CA THR A 89 8.61 -18.22 -3.77
C THR A 89 9.05 -19.54 -4.38
N PRO A 90 9.26 -19.58 -5.68
CA PRO A 90 9.78 -20.79 -6.31
C PRO A 90 11.14 -21.17 -5.73
N ILE A 91 11.40 -22.45 -5.69
CA ILE A 91 12.65 -22.95 -5.13
C ILE A 91 13.85 -22.34 -5.84
N SER A 92 13.73 -22.15 -7.14
CA SER A 92 14.84 -21.60 -7.92
C SER A 92 15.21 -20.19 -7.47
N GLU A 93 14.30 -19.47 -6.85
CA GLU A 93 14.58 -18.12 -6.39
C GLU A 93 15.16 -18.13 -4.98
N ILE A 94 14.95 -19.21 -4.26
CA ILE A 94 15.45 -19.34 -2.91
C ILE A 94 16.92 -19.69 -2.92
N ASN A 95 17.32 -20.46 -3.89
CA ASN A 95 18.71 -20.93 -3.97
C ASN A 95 19.65 -19.85 -4.54
#